data_5d0b29722babadff7c682edb8e6681af
#
_entry.id   5d0b29722babadff7c682edb8e6681af
#
_cell.length_a   1.000
_cell.length_b   1.000
_cell.length_c   1.000
_cell.angle_alpha   90.00
_cell.angle_beta   90.00
_cell.angle_gamma   90.00
#
_symmetry.space_group_name_H-M   'P 1'
#
loop_
_entity.id
_entity.type
_entity.pdbx_description
1 polymer ?
#
loop_
_entity_poly.entity_id
_entity_poly.type
_entity_poly.pdbx_seq_one_letter_code
_entity_poly.pdbx_strand_id
1 'polypeptide(L)'
;MSLYQDKNASPADRAEDLLKKMSYEEKVAQLSGYNPAGWSADDFEKDYPLGAGQVSFFAGSEKKDIYEAAAFQRELQEKIMERSPHRIPAIFHVETLCGVMLPGATSFPSGIGQGATFDPVQQKKAGKLIGKQARLAGASQAFAPVLDISRDARFGRQGETYGEDPALASAMGSAYVQGIQQDGDLTAGTAATAKHFLGYHDSQGGIHAAACDIPERLLREIYARPFQAAVTEGRMQGIMPSYSSVNGVPVACSEEILTGLLREEMGFEGLVVSDYCAVQEIHERHHAAESYEEAGRKALLAGMQQELPSRKCYTQETFRLNEEDGRLHACLDEAVRKILTTKFMLGLFENPFAAPDEEIRKEYENPHSTEITRTSALESMVLVKNNGILPLERKKQTIAVIGYHAAAVLAMFGGYTYMSMTESALGAKNTMAGMETGDKEEGFRETYCGTVVEKEHPDTEKLAKELAPSVNNLLEELKERVPEADFLYAYGYPYAGTDCSAHEEALRAAEQADVVLMTVGGKYGTGTTASMGEGIDGTDINLPLCQEELIQKMAGLGKPVVLVHFGGRPISSDAADQYADAILEAWNPGEKGADAVVSVLFGEYNPAG
;
A
#
# COMPACT_ATOMS: atom_id res chain seq x y z
N MET A 1 -21.42 -14.15 -35.28
CA MET A 1 -20.77 -13.86 -33.99
C MET A 1 -19.67 -12.86 -34.30
N SER A 2 -19.58 -11.78 -33.56
CA SER A 2 -18.54 -10.78 -33.76
C SER A 2 -17.19 -11.32 -33.28
N LEU A 3 -16.06 -10.90 -33.88
CA LEU A 3 -14.76 -11.45 -33.53
C LEU A 3 -14.42 -11.21 -32.04
N TYR A 4 -14.81 -10.06 -31.47
CA TYR A 4 -14.56 -9.81 -30.04
C TYR A 4 -15.27 -10.79 -29.09
N GLN A 5 -16.32 -11.48 -29.56
CA GLN A 5 -17.07 -12.49 -28.80
C GLN A 5 -16.46 -13.91 -28.93
N ASP A 6 -15.50 -14.10 -29.82
CA ASP A 6 -14.80 -15.38 -29.97
C ASP A 6 -13.66 -15.48 -28.94
N LYS A 7 -13.86 -16.30 -27.90
CA LYS A 7 -12.86 -16.51 -26.83
C LYS A 7 -11.54 -17.14 -27.30
N ASN A 8 -11.51 -17.69 -28.52
CA ASN A 8 -10.31 -18.29 -29.10
C ASN A 8 -9.48 -17.29 -29.93
N ALA A 9 -10.05 -16.12 -30.26
CA ALA A 9 -9.31 -15.07 -30.94
C ALA A 9 -8.33 -14.38 -29.97
N SER A 10 -7.25 -13.80 -30.52
CA SER A 10 -6.27 -13.11 -29.67
C SER A 10 -6.89 -11.91 -28.97
N PRO A 11 -6.46 -11.55 -27.72
CA PRO A 11 -6.91 -10.35 -27.02
C PRO A 11 -6.80 -9.07 -27.86
N ALA A 12 -5.74 -8.92 -28.64
CA ALA A 12 -5.50 -7.76 -29.50
C ALA A 12 -6.51 -7.70 -30.67
N ASP A 13 -6.79 -8.82 -31.35
CA ASP A 13 -7.76 -8.88 -32.43
C ASP A 13 -9.17 -8.62 -31.92
N ARG A 14 -9.51 -9.15 -30.74
CA ARG A 14 -10.80 -8.89 -30.07
C ARG A 14 -10.96 -7.41 -29.73
N ALA A 15 -9.91 -6.79 -29.18
CA ALA A 15 -9.91 -5.37 -28.83
C ALA A 15 -10.11 -4.48 -30.08
N GLU A 16 -9.40 -4.78 -31.17
CA GLU A 16 -9.51 -4.05 -32.43
C GLU A 16 -10.90 -4.18 -33.08
N ASP A 17 -11.51 -5.39 -33.01
CA ASP A 17 -12.87 -5.60 -33.53
C ASP A 17 -13.93 -4.83 -32.71
N LEU A 18 -13.78 -4.81 -31.38
CA LEU A 18 -14.71 -4.09 -30.50
C LEU A 18 -14.54 -2.56 -30.64
N LEU A 19 -13.29 -2.07 -30.67
CA LEU A 19 -12.97 -0.65 -30.84
C LEU A 19 -13.66 -0.03 -32.06
N LYS A 20 -13.69 -0.76 -33.19
CA LYS A 20 -14.35 -0.33 -34.43
C LYS A 20 -15.88 -0.22 -34.33
N LYS A 21 -16.48 -0.84 -33.33
CA LYS A 21 -17.95 -0.86 -33.11
C LYS A 21 -18.40 0.15 -32.06
N MET A 22 -17.48 0.65 -31.26
CA MET A 22 -17.76 1.60 -30.19
C MET A 22 -18.04 2.99 -30.76
N SER A 23 -19.04 3.67 -30.21
CA SER A 23 -19.22 5.09 -30.41
C SER A 23 -18.10 5.89 -29.76
N TYR A 24 -18.02 7.16 -30.11
CA TYR A 24 -17.03 8.05 -29.53
C TYR A 24 -17.22 8.19 -28.00
N GLU A 25 -18.47 8.35 -27.57
CA GLU A 25 -18.84 8.49 -26.17
C GLU A 25 -18.52 7.21 -25.36
N GLU A 26 -18.71 6.03 -25.96
CA GLU A 26 -18.33 4.76 -25.34
C GLU A 26 -16.81 4.65 -25.15
N LYS A 27 -16.02 5.14 -26.10
CA LYS A 27 -14.56 5.18 -26.00
C LYS A 27 -14.12 6.06 -24.84
N VAL A 28 -14.67 7.28 -24.73
CA VAL A 28 -14.35 8.19 -23.61
C VAL A 28 -14.73 7.58 -22.26
N ALA A 29 -15.87 6.86 -22.16
CA ALA A 29 -16.29 6.21 -20.92
C ALA A 29 -15.29 5.15 -20.43
N GLN A 30 -14.46 4.55 -21.30
CA GLN A 30 -13.44 3.58 -20.89
C GLN A 30 -12.22 4.20 -20.24
N LEU A 31 -11.97 5.51 -20.43
CA LEU A 31 -10.81 6.19 -19.85
C LEU A 31 -11.01 6.58 -18.39
N SER A 32 -12.23 6.51 -17.89
CA SER A 32 -12.59 7.06 -16.57
C SER A 32 -12.73 6.00 -15.50
N GLY A 33 -12.23 6.33 -14.31
CA GLY A 33 -12.50 5.61 -13.07
C GLY A 33 -13.89 5.95 -12.51
N TYR A 34 -14.37 5.07 -11.64
CA TYR A 34 -15.51 5.28 -10.76
C TYR A 34 -15.13 4.95 -9.31
N ASN A 35 -15.32 5.92 -8.42
CA ASN A 35 -15.20 5.69 -6.98
C ASN A 35 -16.60 5.49 -6.39
N PRO A 36 -16.94 4.30 -5.92
CA PRO A 36 -18.27 3.99 -5.39
C PRO A 36 -18.47 4.37 -3.93
N ALA A 37 -17.69 5.30 -3.37
CA ALA A 37 -17.92 5.81 -2.01
C ALA A 37 -19.35 6.37 -1.90
N GLY A 38 -20.14 5.89 -0.93
CA GLY A 38 -21.53 6.26 -0.79
C GLY A 38 -22.45 5.79 -1.94
N TRP A 39 -22.08 4.69 -2.60
CA TRP A 39 -22.74 4.17 -3.80
C TRP A 39 -24.26 4.06 -3.70
N SER A 40 -24.94 4.58 -4.76
CA SER A 40 -26.33 4.28 -5.07
C SER A 40 -26.46 3.93 -6.56
N ALA A 41 -27.34 2.98 -6.88
CA ALA A 41 -27.56 2.56 -8.26
C ALA A 41 -28.09 3.69 -9.13
N ASP A 42 -28.99 4.52 -8.58
CA ASP A 42 -29.62 5.62 -9.31
C ASP A 42 -28.60 6.73 -9.67
N ASP A 43 -27.71 7.09 -8.73
CA ASP A 43 -26.67 8.09 -8.99
C ASP A 43 -25.65 7.57 -10.00
N PHE A 44 -25.24 6.29 -9.89
CA PHE A 44 -24.34 5.68 -10.86
C PHE A 44 -24.95 5.72 -12.27
N GLU A 45 -26.21 5.34 -12.44
CA GLU A 45 -26.86 5.33 -13.76
C GLU A 45 -26.94 6.72 -14.40
N LYS A 46 -27.13 7.75 -13.59
CA LYS A 46 -27.17 9.14 -14.04
C LYS A 46 -25.78 9.64 -14.46
N ASP A 47 -24.76 9.38 -13.64
CA ASP A 47 -23.43 9.95 -13.83
C ASP A 47 -22.57 9.13 -14.79
N TYR A 48 -22.83 7.81 -14.91
CA TYR A 48 -22.11 6.88 -15.78
C TYR A 48 -23.05 6.12 -16.73
N PRO A 49 -23.77 6.83 -17.61
CA PRO A 49 -24.82 6.23 -18.47
C PRO A 49 -24.29 5.22 -19.51
N LEU A 50 -22.98 5.17 -19.74
CA LEU A 50 -22.30 4.24 -20.65
C LEU A 50 -21.35 3.28 -19.91
N GLY A 51 -21.53 3.13 -18.58
CA GLY A 51 -20.64 2.35 -17.72
C GLY A 51 -19.34 3.08 -17.41
N ALA A 52 -18.41 2.38 -16.74
CA ALA A 52 -17.10 2.89 -16.35
C ALA A 52 -15.99 1.98 -16.85
N GLY A 53 -14.82 2.55 -17.15
CA GLY A 53 -13.65 1.77 -17.57
C GLY A 53 -13.01 1.00 -16.44
N GLN A 54 -12.97 1.62 -15.25
CA GLN A 54 -12.30 1.10 -14.05
C GLN A 54 -13.08 1.49 -12.79
N VAL A 55 -12.94 0.70 -11.73
CA VAL A 55 -13.59 0.94 -10.43
C VAL A 55 -12.56 0.87 -9.32
N SER A 56 -12.60 1.86 -8.41
CA SER A 56 -11.91 1.79 -7.14
C SER A 56 -12.62 0.81 -6.21
N PHE A 57 -12.00 -0.33 -5.95
CA PHE A 57 -12.57 -1.33 -5.03
C PHE A 57 -12.32 -0.99 -3.56
N PHE A 58 -11.95 0.26 -3.28
CA PHE A 58 -11.79 0.77 -1.92
C PHE A 58 -13.08 0.63 -1.09
N ALA A 59 -14.24 0.85 -1.71
CA ALA A 59 -15.53 0.62 -1.06
C ALA A 59 -15.75 -0.83 -0.60
N GLY A 60 -14.98 -1.79 -1.11
CA GLY A 60 -14.94 -3.16 -0.59
C GLY A 60 -14.31 -3.26 0.80
N SER A 61 -13.35 -2.37 1.14
CA SER A 61 -12.73 -2.32 2.46
C SER A 61 -13.68 -1.81 3.56
N GLU A 62 -14.73 -1.10 3.19
CA GLU A 62 -15.77 -0.61 4.11
C GLU A 62 -16.83 -1.67 4.46
N LYS A 63 -16.77 -2.85 3.80
CA LYS A 63 -17.71 -3.94 4.04
C LYS A 63 -17.32 -4.70 5.32
N LYS A 64 -18.33 -5.34 5.92
CA LYS A 64 -18.17 -6.09 7.17
C LYS A 64 -17.21 -7.28 7.01
N ASP A 65 -17.32 -7.96 5.89
CA ASP A 65 -16.52 -9.15 5.58
C ASP A 65 -16.28 -9.29 4.07
N ILE A 66 -15.47 -10.25 3.70
CA ILE A 66 -15.10 -10.51 2.30
C ILE A 66 -16.29 -10.95 1.45
N TYR A 67 -17.30 -11.58 2.03
CA TYR A 67 -18.48 -12.05 1.29
C TYR A 67 -19.37 -10.88 0.90
N GLU A 68 -19.56 -9.90 1.82
CA GLU A 68 -20.24 -8.65 1.49
C GLU A 68 -19.47 -7.83 0.45
N ALA A 69 -18.13 -7.79 0.51
CA ALA A 69 -17.30 -7.13 -0.49
C ALA A 69 -17.44 -7.80 -1.87
N ALA A 70 -17.42 -9.13 -1.94
CA ALA A 70 -17.61 -9.89 -3.15
C ALA A 70 -19.03 -9.73 -3.74
N ALA A 71 -20.05 -9.72 -2.88
CA ALA A 71 -21.44 -9.47 -3.30
C ALA A 71 -21.59 -8.08 -3.90
N PHE A 72 -21.01 -7.07 -3.26
CA PHE A 72 -20.98 -5.70 -3.75
C PHE A 72 -20.28 -5.59 -5.12
N GLN A 73 -19.14 -6.28 -5.30
CA GLN A 73 -18.45 -6.31 -6.58
C GLN A 73 -19.33 -6.91 -7.69
N ARG A 74 -19.99 -8.05 -7.41
CA ARG A 74 -20.90 -8.71 -8.37
C ARG A 74 -22.05 -7.79 -8.79
N GLU A 75 -22.68 -7.11 -7.84
CA GLU A 75 -23.77 -6.18 -8.10
C GLU A 75 -23.34 -4.98 -8.94
N LEU A 76 -22.26 -4.31 -8.53
CA LEU A 76 -21.75 -3.12 -9.23
C LEU A 76 -21.27 -3.46 -10.64
N GLN A 77 -20.54 -4.59 -10.80
CA GLN A 77 -20.07 -5.01 -12.11
C GLN A 77 -21.21 -5.30 -13.08
N GLU A 78 -22.28 -5.96 -12.63
CA GLU A 78 -23.46 -6.20 -13.47
C GLU A 78 -24.11 -4.89 -13.88
N LYS A 79 -24.24 -3.91 -12.97
CA LYS A 79 -24.77 -2.58 -13.28
C LYS A 79 -23.94 -1.85 -14.33
N ILE A 80 -22.61 -1.91 -14.22
CA ILE A 80 -21.70 -1.32 -15.22
C ILE A 80 -21.91 -1.96 -16.59
N MET A 81 -21.99 -3.28 -16.64
CA MET A 81 -22.19 -4.02 -17.88
C MET A 81 -23.57 -3.78 -18.50
N GLU A 82 -24.62 -3.63 -17.70
CA GLU A 82 -25.98 -3.28 -18.16
C GLU A 82 -26.00 -1.91 -18.86
N ARG A 83 -25.20 -0.94 -18.40
CA ARG A 83 -25.12 0.40 -18.99
C ARG A 83 -24.24 0.46 -20.24
N SER A 84 -23.30 -0.46 -20.40
CA SER A 84 -22.45 -0.52 -21.59
C SER A 84 -23.16 -1.21 -22.77
N PRO A 85 -23.30 -0.55 -23.94
CA PRO A 85 -23.98 -1.15 -25.11
C PRO A 85 -23.38 -2.48 -25.57
N HIS A 86 -22.08 -2.68 -25.33
CA HIS A 86 -21.34 -3.92 -25.65
C HIS A 86 -21.10 -4.80 -24.42
N ARG A 87 -21.75 -4.51 -23.28
CA ARG A 87 -21.55 -5.18 -21.99
C ARG A 87 -20.07 -5.25 -21.59
N ILE A 88 -19.34 -4.15 -21.77
CA ILE A 88 -17.93 -4.08 -21.43
C ILE A 88 -17.78 -4.04 -19.91
N PRO A 89 -17.08 -5.03 -19.29
CA PRO A 89 -16.84 -5.04 -17.85
C PRO A 89 -15.83 -3.98 -17.44
N ALA A 90 -15.92 -3.47 -16.21
CA ALA A 90 -14.88 -2.63 -15.62
C ALA A 90 -13.71 -3.46 -15.07
N ILE A 91 -12.53 -2.85 -15.01
CA ILE A 91 -11.41 -3.31 -14.20
C ILE A 91 -11.65 -2.87 -12.76
N PHE A 92 -11.65 -3.79 -11.79
CA PHE A 92 -11.67 -3.45 -10.37
C PHE A 92 -10.24 -3.46 -9.85
N HIS A 93 -9.76 -2.32 -9.37
CA HIS A 93 -8.43 -2.21 -8.77
C HIS A 93 -8.49 -2.17 -7.24
N VAL A 94 -7.44 -2.70 -6.61
CA VAL A 94 -7.30 -2.73 -5.15
C VAL A 94 -5.82 -2.60 -4.77
N GLU A 95 -5.56 -2.02 -3.59
CA GLU A 95 -4.23 -1.97 -3.01
C GLU A 95 -3.80 -3.36 -2.50
N THR A 96 -2.53 -3.72 -2.74
CA THR A 96 -2.05 -5.08 -2.46
C THR A 96 -0.62 -5.15 -1.94
N LEU A 97 0.01 -4.04 -1.60
CA LEU A 97 1.44 -4.03 -1.23
C LEU A 97 1.76 -4.77 0.08
N CYS A 98 0.79 -4.86 1.00
CA CYS A 98 0.92 -5.60 2.26
C CYS A 98 -0.16 -6.70 2.41
N GLY A 99 -0.60 -7.29 1.30
CA GLY A 99 -1.80 -8.12 1.22
C GLY A 99 -2.97 -7.36 0.57
N VAL A 100 -4.04 -8.05 0.25
CA VAL A 100 -5.22 -7.40 -0.35
C VAL A 100 -5.89 -6.50 0.69
N MET A 101 -6.14 -5.24 0.35
CA MET A 101 -6.78 -4.28 1.26
C MET A 101 -8.30 -4.50 1.33
N LEU A 102 -8.69 -5.71 1.72
CA LEU A 102 -10.07 -6.15 1.89
C LEU A 102 -10.22 -6.98 3.19
N PRO A 103 -11.43 -7.04 3.78
CA PRO A 103 -11.66 -7.77 5.02
C PRO A 103 -11.24 -9.24 4.94
N GLY A 104 -10.54 -9.73 5.97
CA GLY A 104 -10.14 -11.12 6.10
C GLY A 104 -9.03 -11.58 5.15
N ALA A 105 -8.47 -10.69 4.33
CA ALA A 105 -7.31 -11.02 3.51
C ALA A 105 -6.04 -11.18 4.37
N THR A 106 -5.13 -12.05 3.93
CA THR A 106 -3.85 -12.27 4.59
C THR A 106 -2.98 -11.02 4.55
N SER A 107 -2.48 -10.58 5.70
CA SER A 107 -1.59 -9.42 5.82
C SER A 107 -0.14 -9.83 5.97
N PHE A 108 0.72 -9.15 5.22
CA PHE A 108 2.17 -9.36 5.17
C PHE A 108 2.91 -8.18 5.82
N PRO A 109 4.23 -8.30 6.07
CA PRO A 109 5.05 -7.16 6.48
C PRO A 109 4.90 -5.97 5.52
N SER A 110 5.17 -4.76 6.01
CA SER A 110 5.30 -3.57 5.18
C SER A 110 6.40 -3.75 4.11
N GLY A 111 6.37 -2.97 3.03
CA GLY A 111 7.30 -3.09 1.91
C GLY A 111 8.77 -3.11 2.34
N ILE A 112 9.16 -2.23 3.28
CA ILE A 112 10.53 -2.19 3.82
C ILE A 112 10.89 -3.47 4.58
N GLY A 113 9.96 -4.05 5.34
CA GLY A 113 10.13 -5.35 5.97
C GLY A 113 10.23 -6.49 4.94
N GLN A 114 9.42 -6.46 3.88
CA GLN A 114 9.54 -7.42 2.78
C GLN A 114 10.92 -7.30 2.10
N GLY A 115 11.42 -6.07 1.87
CA GLY A 115 12.76 -5.83 1.34
C GLY A 115 13.86 -6.41 2.24
N ALA A 116 13.72 -6.26 3.56
CA ALA A 116 14.68 -6.78 4.54
C ALA A 116 14.81 -8.32 4.53
N THR A 117 13.86 -9.06 3.97
CA THR A 117 13.97 -10.52 3.82
C THR A 117 15.09 -10.94 2.86
N PHE A 118 15.43 -10.12 1.86
CA PHE A 118 16.34 -10.48 0.75
C PHE A 118 15.94 -11.80 0.05
N ASP A 119 14.66 -12.22 0.16
CA ASP A 119 14.17 -13.48 -0.44
C ASP A 119 13.11 -13.25 -1.54
N PRO A 120 13.52 -13.12 -2.81
CA PRO A 120 12.59 -13.02 -3.93
C PRO A 120 11.70 -14.26 -4.11
N VAL A 121 12.14 -15.44 -3.63
CA VAL A 121 11.33 -16.68 -3.74
C VAL A 121 10.16 -16.61 -2.77
N GLN A 122 10.39 -16.17 -1.54
CA GLN A 122 9.33 -15.94 -0.57
C GLN A 122 8.39 -14.82 -1.02
N GLN A 123 8.94 -13.73 -1.58
CA GLN A 123 8.15 -12.63 -2.14
C GLN A 123 7.22 -13.10 -3.28
N LYS A 124 7.70 -14.00 -4.14
CA LYS A 124 6.87 -14.60 -5.19
C LYS A 124 5.72 -15.46 -4.63
N LYS A 125 5.97 -16.22 -3.54
CA LYS A 125 4.91 -17.00 -2.88
C LYS A 125 3.85 -16.09 -2.27
N ALA A 126 4.26 -15.01 -1.59
CA ALA A 126 3.36 -13.99 -1.07
C ALA A 126 2.52 -13.38 -2.21
N GLY A 127 3.17 -12.95 -3.31
CA GLY A 127 2.48 -12.43 -4.49
C GLY A 127 1.45 -13.40 -5.08
N LYS A 128 1.75 -14.70 -5.13
CA LYS A 128 0.79 -15.71 -5.61
C LYS A 128 -0.46 -15.79 -4.75
N LEU A 129 -0.30 -15.79 -3.44
CA LEU A 129 -1.43 -15.80 -2.51
C LEU A 129 -2.26 -14.52 -2.65
N ILE A 130 -1.61 -13.36 -2.64
CA ILE A 130 -2.26 -12.06 -2.77
C ILE A 130 -3.05 -11.96 -4.08
N GLY A 131 -2.44 -12.32 -5.22
CA GLY A 131 -3.09 -12.27 -6.53
C GLY A 131 -4.32 -13.16 -6.62
N LYS A 132 -4.25 -14.35 -6.01
CA LYS A 132 -5.37 -15.28 -5.96
C LYS A 132 -6.50 -14.77 -5.04
N GLN A 133 -6.18 -14.25 -3.85
CA GLN A 133 -7.18 -13.64 -2.96
C GLN A 133 -7.86 -12.45 -3.62
N ALA A 134 -7.09 -11.54 -4.25
CA ALA A 134 -7.63 -10.40 -4.98
C ALA A 134 -8.58 -10.84 -6.11
N ARG A 135 -8.16 -11.81 -6.94
CA ARG A 135 -8.96 -12.30 -8.06
C ARG A 135 -10.27 -12.94 -7.60
N LEU A 136 -10.25 -13.75 -6.56
CA LEU A 136 -11.45 -14.38 -6.00
C LEU A 136 -12.42 -13.35 -5.42
N ALA A 137 -11.92 -12.26 -4.84
CA ALA A 137 -12.74 -11.14 -4.37
C ALA A 137 -13.32 -10.29 -5.51
N GLY A 138 -12.91 -10.54 -6.77
CA GLY A 138 -13.35 -9.81 -7.96
C GLY A 138 -12.47 -8.63 -8.37
N ALA A 139 -11.33 -8.41 -7.70
CA ALA A 139 -10.34 -7.45 -8.15
C ALA A 139 -9.49 -8.05 -9.27
N SER A 140 -9.27 -7.28 -10.33
CA SER A 140 -8.54 -7.72 -11.53
C SER A 140 -7.26 -6.92 -11.79
N GLN A 141 -7.04 -5.82 -11.04
CA GLN A 141 -5.82 -5.04 -11.07
C GLN A 141 -5.36 -4.73 -9.65
N ALA A 142 -4.07 -4.90 -9.40
CA ALA A 142 -3.39 -4.71 -8.14
C ALA A 142 -2.47 -3.48 -8.22
N PHE A 143 -2.56 -2.57 -7.24
CA PHE A 143 -1.70 -1.40 -7.15
C PHE A 143 -0.46 -1.70 -6.31
N ALA A 144 0.35 -2.59 -6.85
CA ALA A 144 1.66 -3.01 -6.35
C ALA A 144 2.44 -3.70 -7.50
N PRO A 145 3.78 -3.81 -7.38
CA PRO A 145 4.66 -3.43 -6.27
C PRO A 145 5.01 -1.94 -6.23
N VAL A 146 5.44 -1.45 -5.06
CA VAL A 146 6.05 -0.12 -4.93
C VAL A 146 7.54 -0.23 -5.22
N LEU A 147 7.98 0.32 -6.35
CA LEU A 147 9.34 0.20 -6.87
C LEU A 147 10.18 1.47 -6.70
N ASP A 148 9.66 2.41 -5.92
CA ASP A 148 10.41 3.61 -5.57
C ASP A 148 11.68 3.26 -4.81
N ILE A 149 12.76 3.98 -5.12
CA ILE A 149 14.04 3.89 -4.40
C ILE A 149 14.06 4.95 -3.32
N SER A 150 13.98 4.53 -2.07
CA SER A 150 13.87 5.43 -0.91
C SER A 150 15.23 5.63 -0.24
N ARG A 151 15.76 6.86 -0.33
CA ARG A 151 17.05 7.27 0.24
C ARG A 151 16.93 8.40 1.26
N ASP A 152 15.76 9.01 1.38
CA ASP A 152 15.46 10.06 2.34
C ASP A 152 14.43 9.56 3.36
N ALA A 153 14.89 9.28 4.58
CA ALA A 153 14.03 8.79 5.65
C ALA A 153 12.98 9.82 6.15
N ARG A 154 13.07 11.08 5.71
CA ARG A 154 12.04 12.09 6.00
C ARG A 154 10.76 11.84 5.21
N PHE A 155 10.85 11.25 4.02
CA PHE A 155 9.69 10.92 3.20
C PHE A 155 8.79 9.90 3.90
N GLY A 156 7.51 10.25 4.10
CA GLY A 156 6.59 9.46 4.92
C GLY A 156 6.29 8.06 4.39
N ARG A 157 6.40 7.83 3.08
CA ARG A 157 6.05 6.58 2.40
C ARG A 157 7.21 5.58 2.28
N GLN A 158 8.30 5.77 3.01
CA GLN A 158 9.45 4.86 2.97
C GLN A 158 9.05 3.41 3.28
N GLY A 159 8.14 3.20 4.21
CA GLY A 159 7.65 1.88 4.61
C GLY A 159 6.97 1.07 3.49
N GLU A 160 6.56 1.71 2.38
CA GLU A 160 5.95 1.03 1.24
C GLU A 160 6.99 0.36 0.32
N THR A 161 8.24 0.83 0.34
CA THR A 161 9.30 0.46 -0.61
C THR A 161 10.12 -0.74 -0.16
N TYR A 162 10.84 -1.36 -1.08
CA TYR A 162 11.84 -2.39 -0.75
C TYR A 162 13.19 -1.79 -0.30
N GLY A 163 13.27 -0.47 -0.04
CA GLY A 163 14.43 0.23 0.46
C GLY A 163 15.20 1.02 -0.59
N GLU A 164 16.51 1.19 -0.37
CA GLU A 164 17.37 2.12 -1.13
C GLU A 164 18.15 1.48 -2.28
N ASP A 165 18.21 0.13 -2.33
CA ASP A 165 19.01 -0.61 -3.31
C ASP A 165 18.20 -0.93 -4.57
N PRO A 166 18.57 -0.37 -5.75
CA PRO A 166 17.88 -0.66 -7.00
C PRO A 166 17.96 -2.13 -7.43
N ALA A 167 19.00 -2.87 -7.04
CA ALA A 167 19.14 -4.28 -7.40
C ALA A 167 18.19 -5.15 -6.57
N LEU A 168 18.09 -4.89 -5.26
CA LEU A 168 17.13 -5.55 -4.38
C LEU A 168 15.68 -5.24 -4.81
N ALA A 169 15.35 -3.97 -5.01
CA ALA A 169 14.02 -3.56 -5.47
C ALA A 169 13.65 -4.20 -6.81
N SER A 170 14.62 -4.36 -7.73
CA SER A 170 14.43 -5.09 -8.99
C SER A 170 14.08 -6.55 -8.78
N ALA A 171 14.84 -7.26 -7.95
CA ALA A 171 14.64 -8.67 -7.67
C ALA A 171 13.30 -8.94 -6.96
N MET A 172 13.01 -8.19 -5.90
CA MET A 172 11.78 -8.31 -5.12
C MET A 172 10.55 -7.94 -5.94
N GLY A 173 10.62 -6.81 -6.67
CA GLY A 173 9.53 -6.33 -7.51
C GLY A 173 9.20 -7.28 -8.65
N SER A 174 10.20 -7.80 -9.37
CA SER A 174 9.97 -8.78 -10.46
C SER A 174 9.37 -10.07 -9.93
N ALA A 175 9.82 -10.56 -8.77
CA ALA A 175 9.29 -11.75 -8.12
C ALA A 175 7.82 -11.55 -7.69
N TYR A 176 7.51 -10.39 -7.10
CA TYR A 176 6.14 -10.03 -6.75
C TYR A 176 5.23 -10.00 -7.98
N VAL A 177 5.65 -9.32 -9.06
CA VAL A 177 4.86 -9.25 -10.31
C VAL A 177 4.59 -10.64 -10.88
N GLN A 178 5.62 -11.50 -10.95
CA GLN A 178 5.45 -12.89 -11.40
C GLN A 178 4.45 -13.64 -10.51
N GLY A 179 4.52 -13.44 -9.21
CA GLY A 179 3.61 -14.08 -8.25
C GLY A 179 2.16 -13.63 -8.45
N ILE A 180 1.90 -12.32 -8.37
CA ILE A 180 0.54 -11.79 -8.40
C ILE A 180 -0.17 -12.04 -9.74
N GLN A 181 0.59 -12.13 -10.83
CA GLN A 181 0.12 -12.48 -12.17
C GLN A 181 0.10 -14.00 -12.43
N GLN A 182 0.26 -14.85 -11.39
CA GLN A 182 0.24 -16.31 -11.47
C GLN A 182 1.15 -16.88 -12.58
N ASP A 183 2.41 -16.40 -12.63
CA ASP A 183 3.39 -16.75 -13.68
C ASP A 183 2.92 -16.43 -15.12
N GLY A 184 2.02 -15.46 -15.28
CA GLY A 184 1.48 -14.99 -16.55
C GLY A 184 0.07 -15.50 -16.88
N ASP A 185 -0.55 -16.30 -16.02
CA ASP A 185 -1.97 -16.63 -16.14
C ASP A 185 -2.83 -15.52 -15.50
N LEU A 186 -3.04 -14.46 -16.26
CA LEU A 186 -3.84 -13.31 -15.83
C LEU A 186 -5.31 -13.64 -15.57
N THR A 187 -5.81 -14.78 -16.07
CA THR A 187 -7.19 -15.20 -15.82
C THR A 187 -7.37 -15.77 -14.41
N ALA A 188 -6.31 -16.35 -13.84
CA ALA A 188 -6.26 -16.85 -12.46
C ALA A 188 -5.65 -15.82 -11.48
N GLY A 189 -4.91 -14.84 -11.99
CA GLY A 189 -4.23 -13.80 -11.23
C GLY A 189 -4.83 -12.41 -11.40
N THR A 190 -4.03 -11.42 -11.07
CA THR A 190 -4.39 -10.00 -11.07
C THR A 190 -3.29 -9.22 -11.78
N ALA A 191 -3.64 -8.26 -12.63
CA ALA A 191 -2.65 -7.42 -13.32
C ALA A 191 -1.87 -6.57 -12.31
N ALA A 192 -0.56 -6.76 -12.22
CA ALA A 192 0.30 -5.92 -11.39
C ALA A 192 0.44 -4.51 -11.98
N THR A 193 0.40 -3.49 -11.11
CA THR A 193 0.64 -2.09 -11.47
C THR A 193 1.76 -1.55 -10.59
N ALA A 194 2.97 -1.48 -11.15
CA ALA A 194 4.11 -0.94 -10.41
C ALA A 194 3.97 0.58 -10.22
N LYS A 195 4.36 1.05 -9.04
CA LYS A 195 4.25 2.45 -8.63
C LYS A 195 5.45 2.91 -7.80
N HIS A 196 5.77 4.19 -7.73
CA HIS A 196 5.21 5.31 -8.50
C HIS A 196 6.25 5.75 -9.53
N PHE A 197 5.97 5.55 -10.80
CA PHE A 197 6.93 5.82 -11.89
C PHE A 197 7.08 7.32 -12.12
N LEU A 198 8.26 7.95 -11.91
CA LEU A 198 9.47 7.46 -11.25
C LEU A 198 10.13 8.61 -10.48
N GLY A 199 11.09 8.26 -9.62
CA GLY A 199 11.88 9.25 -8.88
C GLY A 199 11.15 9.89 -7.68
N TYR A 200 9.97 9.42 -7.33
CA TYR A 200 9.05 10.01 -6.37
C TYR A 200 9.66 10.27 -4.99
N HIS A 201 10.49 9.36 -4.49
CA HIS A 201 11.14 9.46 -3.17
C HIS A 201 12.42 10.32 -3.18
N ASP A 202 12.83 10.87 -4.33
CA ASP A 202 13.92 11.85 -4.45
C ASP A 202 13.38 13.30 -4.48
N SER A 203 12.26 13.51 -3.83
CA SER A 203 11.59 14.81 -3.74
C SER A 203 12.35 15.80 -2.87
N GLN A 204 12.30 17.07 -3.24
CA GLN A 204 12.95 18.15 -2.49
C GLN A 204 12.47 18.17 -1.05
N GLY A 205 13.43 18.11 -0.10
CA GLY A 205 13.17 18.14 1.33
C GLY A 205 12.51 16.89 1.90
N GLY A 206 12.38 15.81 1.12
CA GLY A 206 11.64 14.62 1.53
C GLY A 206 10.13 14.86 1.65
N ILE A 207 9.59 15.81 0.88
CA ILE A 207 8.20 16.25 0.97
C ILE A 207 7.36 15.50 -0.08
N HIS A 208 6.23 14.97 0.33
CA HIS A 208 5.25 14.30 -0.52
C HIS A 208 4.84 15.17 -1.71
N ALA A 209 4.94 14.61 -2.91
CA ALA A 209 4.60 15.23 -4.19
C ALA A 209 5.37 16.53 -4.53
N ALA A 210 6.48 16.82 -3.83
CA ALA A 210 7.35 17.94 -4.21
C ALA A 210 8.14 17.62 -5.49
N ALA A 211 8.77 18.65 -6.05
CA ALA A 211 9.59 18.53 -7.25
C ALA A 211 10.82 17.63 -7.03
N CYS A 212 11.22 16.92 -8.07
CA CYS A 212 12.42 16.09 -8.11
C CYS A 212 13.37 16.62 -9.19
N ASP A 213 14.58 16.99 -8.79
CA ASP A 213 15.63 17.46 -9.71
C ASP A 213 16.64 16.32 -9.90
N ILE A 214 16.35 15.43 -10.84
CA ILE A 214 17.12 14.20 -11.03
C ILE A 214 17.86 14.27 -12.38
N PRO A 215 19.21 14.19 -12.40
CA PRO A 215 19.96 14.08 -13.64
C PRO A 215 19.50 12.86 -14.45
N GLU A 216 19.34 13.01 -15.76
CA GLU A 216 18.83 11.97 -16.66
C GLU A 216 19.53 10.62 -16.51
N ARG A 217 20.85 10.63 -16.28
CA ARG A 217 21.60 9.40 -16.06
C ARG A 217 21.16 8.68 -14.78
N LEU A 218 20.99 9.40 -13.67
CA LEU A 218 20.51 8.83 -12.41
C LEU A 218 19.07 8.34 -12.53
N LEU A 219 18.24 9.08 -13.26
CA LEU A 219 16.85 8.69 -13.53
C LEU A 219 16.78 7.29 -14.15
N ARG A 220 17.67 6.99 -15.12
CA ARG A 220 17.74 5.67 -15.79
C ARG A 220 18.48 4.62 -14.98
N GLU A 221 19.62 4.94 -14.40
CA GLU A 221 20.48 3.93 -13.74
C GLU A 221 19.93 3.50 -12.36
N ILE A 222 19.23 4.38 -11.67
CA ILE A 222 18.74 4.16 -10.31
C ILE A 222 17.22 3.98 -10.30
N TYR A 223 16.48 5.03 -10.68
CA TYR A 223 15.03 5.08 -10.45
C TYR A 223 14.23 4.27 -11.47
N ALA A 224 14.64 4.22 -12.74
CA ALA A 224 13.97 3.41 -13.76
C ALA A 224 14.33 1.92 -13.68
N ARG A 225 15.47 1.56 -13.08
CA ARG A 225 15.98 0.18 -13.08
C ARG A 225 15.03 -0.85 -12.49
N PRO A 226 14.38 -0.66 -11.32
CA PRO A 226 13.42 -1.62 -10.80
C PRO A 226 12.20 -1.79 -11.71
N PHE A 227 11.72 -0.70 -12.30
CA PHE A 227 10.62 -0.74 -13.27
C PHE A 227 11.02 -1.48 -14.54
N GLN A 228 12.26 -1.27 -15.05
CA GLN A 228 12.77 -2.02 -16.20
C GLN A 228 12.78 -3.53 -15.92
N ALA A 229 13.23 -3.95 -14.75
CA ALA A 229 13.23 -5.36 -14.36
C ALA A 229 11.79 -5.90 -14.29
N ALA A 230 10.86 -5.15 -13.71
CA ALA A 230 9.45 -5.54 -13.64
C ALA A 230 8.80 -5.63 -15.04
N VAL A 231 9.21 -4.79 -16.01
CA VAL A 231 8.78 -4.88 -17.41
C VAL A 231 9.33 -6.14 -18.08
N THR A 232 10.66 -6.36 -18.00
CA THR A 232 11.33 -7.41 -18.79
C THR A 232 11.23 -8.79 -18.16
N GLU A 233 11.41 -8.91 -16.86
CA GLU A 233 11.40 -10.16 -16.12
C GLU A 233 10.04 -10.48 -15.52
N GLY A 234 9.37 -9.46 -14.96
CA GLY A 234 8.04 -9.58 -14.36
C GLY A 234 6.91 -9.66 -15.38
N ARG A 235 7.08 -9.05 -16.56
CA ARG A 235 6.05 -8.88 -17.60
C ARG A 235 4.80 -8.16 -17.06
N MET A 236 5.03 -7.10 -16.25
CA MET A 236 3.94 -6.36 -15.60
C MET A 236 2.97 -5.72 -16.60
N GLN A 237 1.72 -5.59 -16.21
CA GLN A 237 0.62 -5.13 -17.06
C GLN A 237 0.23 -3.67 -16.81
N GLY A 238 0.63 -3.06 -15.70
CA GLY A 238 0.29 -1.71 -15.34
C GLY A 238 1.46 -0.90 -14.80
N ILE A 239 1.43 0.41 -15.02
CA ILE A 239 2.31 1.40 -14.37
C ILE A 239 1.46 2.57 -13.90
N MET A 240 1.79 3.08 -12.71
CA MET A 240 1.21 4.28 -12.12
C MET A 240 2.31 5.34 -11.97
N PRO A 241 2.21 6.49 -12.68
CA PRO A 241 3.14 7.60 -12.54
C PRO A 241 3.04 8.28 -11.17
N SER A 242 4.14 8.90 -10.75
CA SER A 242 4.21 9.64 -9.49
C SER A 242 3.48 10.99 -9.54
N TYR A 243 3.14 11.50 -8.35
CA TYR A 243 2.58 12.87 -8.20
C TYR A 243 3.58 13.98 -8.48
N SER A 244 4.88 13.69 -8.41
CA SER A 244 5.93 14.71 -8.50
C SER A 244 6.09 15.28 -9.91
N SER A 245 6.69 16.45 -10.00
CA SER A 245 7.36 16.88 -11.23
C SER A 245 8.81 16.42 -11.23
N VAL A 246 9.30 15.98 -12.37
CA VAL A 246 10.72 15.68 -12.61
C VAL A 246 11.29 16.73 -13.55
N ASN A 247 12.37 17.37 -13.12
CA ASN A 247 13.05 18.42 -13.89
C ASN A 247 12.07 19.51 -14.39
N GLY A 248 11.09 19.87 -13.55
CA GLY A 248 10.11 20.93 -13.81
C GLY A 248 8.86 20.54 -14.60
N VAL A 249 8.71 19.26 -15.00
CA VAL A 249 7.53 18.77 -15.72
C VAL A 249 6.79 17.74 -14.86
N PRO A 250 5.47 17.91 -14.59
CA PRO A 250 4.69 16.89 -13.87
C PRO A 250 4.73 15.57 -14.62
N VAL A 251 5.06 14.48 -13.92
CA VAL A 251 5.20 13.15 -14.55
C VAL A 251 3.90 12.73 -15.22
N ALA A 252 2.76 13.03 -14.61
CA ALA A 252 1.43 12.71 -15.13
C ALA A 252 1.14 13.29 -16.55
N CYS A 253 1.89 14.30 -16.99
CA CYS A 253 1.78 14.87 -18.36
C CYS A 253 3.13 15.00 -19.09
N SER A 254 4.14 14.25 -18.68
CA SER A 254 5.47 14.24 -19.32
C SER A 254 5.52 13.23 -20.47
N GLU A 255 5.45 13.70 -21.70
CA GLU A 255 5.61 12.87 -22.90
C GLU A 255 7.00 12.22 -22.97
N GLU A 256 8.03 12.95 -22.52
CA GLU A 256 9.40 12.43 -22.45
C GLU A 256 9.50 11.21 -21.52
N ILE A 257 8.82 11.24 -20.38
CA ILE A 257 8.84 10.15 -19.39
C ILE A 257 7.89 9.03 -19.79
N LEU A 258 6.60 9.34 -20.08
CA LEU A 258 5.57 8.30 -20.28
C LEU A 258 5.62 7.69 -21.69
N THR A 259 6.03 8.42 -22.68
CA THR A 259 6.19 7.90 -24.05
C THR A 259 7.67 7.61 -24.32
N GLY A 260 8.55 8.59 -24.24
CA GLY A 260 9.96 8.43 -24.60
C GLY A 260 10.66 7.38 -23.76
N LEU A 261 10.76 7.59 -22.44
CA LEU A 261 11.45 6.64 -21.57
C LEU A 261 10.68 5.34 -21.41
N LEU A 262 9.41 5.41 -20.98
CA LEU A 262 8.64 4.20 -20.60
C LEU A 262 8.30 3.33 -21.82
N ARG A 263 7.76 3.91 -22.89
CA ARG A 263 7.30 3.13 -24.06
C ARG A 263 8.43 2.80 -25.03
N GLU A 264 9.19 3.82 -25.43
CA GLU A 264 10.17 3.67 -26.53
C GLU A 264 11.50 3.08 -26.03
N GLU A 265 12.06 3.58 -24.90
CA GLU A 265 13.33 3.07 -24.39
C GLU A 265 13.14 1.75 -23.59
N MET A 266 12.17 1.69 -22.66
CA MET A 266 11.99 0.53 -21.77
C MET A 266 11.10 -0.57 -22.37
N GLY A 267 10.34 -0.27 -23.44
CA GLY A 267 9.50 -1.26 -24.14
C GLY A 267 8.24 -1.68 -23.38
N PHE A 268 7.68 -0.83 -22.51
CA PHE A 268 6.47 -1.14 -21.79
C PHE A 268 5.23 -1.06 -22.69
N GLU A 269 4.43 -2.13 -22.74
CA GLU A 269 3.25 -2.23 -23.60
C GLU A 269 1.91 -2.17 -22.83
N GLY A 270 1.92 -2.33 -21.49
CA GLY A 270 0.71 -2.37 -20.66
C GLY A 270 0.01 -1.03 -20.46
N LEU A 271 -0.88 -0.95 -19.48
CA LEU A 271 -1.63 0.26 -19.14
C LEU A 271 -0.82 1.24 -18.28
N VAL A 272 -0.93 2.53 -18.58
CA VAL A 272 -0.56 3.61 -17.67
C VAL A 272 -1.84 4.16 -17.05
N VAL A 273 -1.98 3.98 -15.74
CA VAL A 273 -3.13 4.48 -14.96
C VAL A 273 -2.66 5.61 -14.06
N SER A 274 -3.45 6.65 -13.88
CA SER A 274 -3.06 7.74 -12.99
C SER A 274 -3.02 7.26 -11.54
N ASP A 275 -2.21 7.89 -10.70
CA ASP A 275 -2.49 7.91 -9.28
C ASP A 275 -3.78 8.70 -9.01
N TYR A 276 -4.35 8.56 -7.81
CA TYR A 276 -5.62 9.20 -7.47
C TYR A 276 -5.50 10.72 -7.56
N CYS A 277 -6.40 11.33 -8.32
CA CYS A 277 -6.43 12.77 -8.60
C CYS A 277 -5.21 13.32 -9.39
N ALA A 278 -4.22 12.50 -9.77
CA ALA A 278 -2.97 13.00 -10.37
C ALA A 278 -3.19 13.75 -11.71
N VAL A 279 -4.22 13.42 -12.48
CA VAL A 279 -4.55 14.17 -13.72
C VAL A 279 -5.10 15.55 -13.38
N GLN A 280 -6.01 15.65 -12.39
CA GLN A 280 -6.55 16.96 -11.97
C GLN A 280 -5.48 17.83 -11.30
N GLU A 281 -4.50 17.23 -10.63
CA GLU A 281 -3.39 17.95 -10.00
C GLU A 281 -2.44 18.63 -10.98
N ILE A 282 -2.44 18.25 -12.26
CA ILE A 282 -1.76 19.00 -13.33
C ILE A 282 -2.27 20.45 -13.37
N HIS A 283 -3.58 20.64 -13.12
CA HIS A 283 -4.20 21.97 -13.00
C HIS A 283 -4.08 22.53 -11.57
N GLU A 284 -4.53 21.78 -10.55
CA GLU A 284 -4.72 22.31 -9.20
C GLU A 284 -3.41 22.51 -8.41
N ARG A 285 -2.48 21.56 -8.50
CA ARG A 285 -1.22 21.58 -7.74
C ARG A 285 -0.06 22.13 -8.55
N HIS A 286 0.13 21.58 -9.76
CA HIS A 286 1.28 21.93 -10.60
C HIS A 286 1.07 23.22 -11.38
N HIS A 287 -0.17 23.69 -11.54
CA HIS A 287 -0.53 24.85 -12.35
C HIS A 287 0.04 24.78 -13.78
N ALA A 288 0.17 23.54 -14.30
CA ALA A 288 0.68 23.27 -15.64
C ALA A 288 -0.42 23.20 -16.72
N ALA A 289 -1.70 23.35 -16.34
CA ALA A 289 -2.86 23.45 -17.21
C ALA A 289 -3.80 24.54 -16.70
N GLU A 290 -4.52 25.21 -17.63
CA GLU A 290 -5.47 26.28 -17.28
C GLU A 290 -6.84 25.74 -16.81
N SER A 291 -7.16 24.48 -17.16
CA SER A 291 -8.44 23.83 -16.79
C SER A 291 -8.26 22.31 -16.67
N TYR A 292 -9.29 21.62 -16.17
CA TYR A 292 -9.33 20.16 -16.11
C TYR A 292 -9.32 19.52 -17.52
N GLU A 293 -9.98 20.16 -18.49
CA GLU A 293 -9.99 19.68 -19.87
C GLU A 293 -8.60 19.75 -20.50
N GLU A 294 -7.87 20.83 -20.25
CA GLU A 294 -6.48 20.94 -20.70
C GLU A 294 -5.56 19.95 -19.97
N ALA A 295 -5.75 19.73 -18.67
CA ALA A 295 -5.02 18.73 -17.90
C ALA A 295 -5.26 17.33 -18.49
N GLY A 296 -6.52 16.96 -18.76
CA GLY A 296 -6.87 15.69 -19.40
C GLY A 296 -6.25 15.54 -20.79
N ARG A 297 -6.30 16.60 -21.61
CA ARG A 297 -5.65 16.61 -22.91
C ARG A 297 -4.14 16.37 -22.81
N LYS A 298 -3.44 17.09 -21.93
CA LYS A 298 -1.99 16.94 -21.73
C LYS A 298 -1.63 15.54 -21.25
N ALA A 299 -2.36 15.00 -20.28
CA ALA A 299 -2.11 13.65 -19.74
C ALA A 299 -2.30 12.56 -20.80
N LEU A 300 -3.40 12.61 -21.59
CA LEU A 300 -3.67 11.63 -22.64
C LEU A 300 -2.62 11.68 -23.76
N LEU A 301 -2.21 12.88 -24.18
CA LEU A 301 -1.16 13.08 -25.18
C LEU A 301 0.20 12.57 -24.71
N ALA A 302 0.48 12.63 -23.40
CA ALA A 302 1.69 12.09 -22.81
C ALA A 302 1.68 10.57 -22.69
N GLY A 303 0.52 9.90 -22.80
CA GLY A 303 0.39 8.45 -22.75
C GLY A 303 -0.28 7.88 -21.50
N MET A 304 -1.02 8.70 -20.73
CA MET A 304 -1.87 8.28 -19.60
C MET A 304 -3.20 7.75 -20.12
N GLN A 305 -3.50 6.44 -19.95
CA GLN A 305 -4.71 5.85 -20.51
C GLN A 305 -5.94 5.97 -19.62
N GLN A 306 -5.78 5.96 -18.29
CA GLN A 306 -6.93 6.01 -17.38
C GLN A 306 -6.74 7.03 -16.26
N GLU A 307 -7.81 7.76 -15.97
CA GLU A 307 -7.92 8.71 -14.87
C GLU A 307 -8.59 8.07 -13.65
N LEU A 308 -8.00 8.26 -12.46
CA LEU A 308 -8.47 7.72 -11.18
C LEU A 308 -8.57 8.82 -10.11
N PRO A 309 -9.39 8.64 -9.06
CA PRO A 309 -10.33 7.52 -8.83
C PRO A 309 -11.66 7.69 -9.56
N SER A 310 -11.97 8.91 -10.01
CA SER A 310 -13.25 9.31 -10.62
C SER A 310 -13.02 10.12 -11.89
N ARG A 311 -14.05 10.22 -12.71
CA ARG A 311 -14.06 11.04 -13.92
C ARG A 311 -14.04 12.53 -13.58
N LYS A 312 -12.97 13.23 -13.88
CA LYS A 312 -12.82 14.69 -13.69
C LYS A 312 -12.29 15.39 -14.94
N CYS A 313 -11.22 14.86 -15.52
CA CYS A 313 -10.49 15.45 -16.64
C CYS A 313 -10.77 14.73 -17.96
N TYR A 314 -11.01 13.40 -17.94
CA TYR A 314 -11.34 12.63 -19.14
C TYR A 314 -12.86 12.61 -19.36
N THR A 315 -13.40 13.76 -19.76
CA THR A 315 -14.84 13.98 -19.98
C THR A 315 -15.17 14.13 -21.46
N GLN A 316 -16.45 13.99 -21.81
CA GLN A 316 -16.91 14.29 -23.17
C GLN A 316 -16.58 15.74 -23.57
N GLU A 317 -16.61 16.67 -22.61
CA GLU A 317 -16.29 18.08 -22.83
C GLU A 317 -14.82 18.29 -23.24
N THR A 318 -13.89 17.56 -22.61
CA THR A 318 -12.46 17.60 -22.97
C THR A 318 -12.24 17.33 -24.45
N PHE A 319 -12.93 16.34 -24.99
CA PHE A 319 -12.82 15.98 -26.39
C PHE A 319 -13.61 16.91 -27.31
N ARG A 320 -14.78 17.39 -26.87
CA ARG A 320 -15.58 18.36 -27.61
C ARG A 320 -14.84 19.69 -27.81
N LEU A 321 -14.15 20.18 -26.78
CA LEU A 321 -13.35 21.40 -26.87
C LEU A 321 -12.10 21.25 -27.76
N ASN A 322 -11.68 20.01 -28.02
CA ASN A 322 -10.51 19.67 -28.82
C ASN A 322 -10.87 18.84 -30.07
N GLU A 323 -12.06 19.05 -30.64
CA GLU A 323 -12.61 18.24 -31.75
C GLU A 323 -11.70 18.21 -33.00
N GLU A 324 -10.93 19.27 -33.25
CA GLU A 324 -10.01 19.36 -34.38
C GLU A 324 -8.63 18.76 -34.09
N ASP A 325 -8.34 18.33 -32.85
CA ASP A 325 -7.04 17.74 -32.48
C ASP A 325 -6.98 16.25 -32.88
N GLY A 326 -6.59 15.99 -34.13
CA GLY A 326 -6.46 14.62 -34.66
C GLY A 326 -5.48 13.75 -33.87
N ARG A 327 -4.44 14.33 -33.21
CA ARG A 327 -3.52 13.59 -32.36
C ARG A 327 -4.21 13.10 -31.09
N LEU A 328 -5.04 13.96 -30.47
CA LEU A 328 -5.81 13.59 -29.29
C LEU A 328 -6.75 12.42 -29.57
N HIS A 329 -7.46 12.45 -30.72
CA HIS A 329 -8.35 11.36 -31.12
C HIS A 329 -7.60 10.05 -31.40
N ALA A 330 -6.40 10.12 -32.00
CA ALA A 330 -5.56 8.94 -32.16
C ALA A 330 -5.09 8.36 -30.81
N CYS A 331 -4.74 9.22 -29.83
CA CYS A 331 -4.41 8.80 -28.47
C CYS A 331 -5.61 8.18 -27.75
N LEU A 332 -6.84 8.68 -27.97
CA LEU A 332 -8.06 8.07 -27.45
C LEU A 332 -8.23 6.63 -27.95
N ASP A 333 -8.11 6.42 -29.26
CA ASP A 333 -8.26 5.09 -29.86
C ASP A 333 -7.17 4.13 -29.34
N GLU A 334 -5.93 4.60 -29.22
CA GLU A 334 -4.83 3.80 -28.66
C GLU A 334 -5.05 3.47 -27.19
N ALA A 335 -5.52 4.43 -26.38
CA ALA A 335 -5.83 4.20 -24.96
C ALA A 335 -6.93 3.14 -24.81
N VAL A 336 -8.03 3.27 -25.55
CA VAL A 336 -9.13 2.30 -25.51
C VAL A 336 -8.69 0.93 -26.01
N ARG A 337 -7.87 0.85 -27.06
CA ARG A 337 -7.29 -0.41 -27.55
C ARG A 337 -6.52 -1.13 -26.43
N LYS A 338 -5.64 -0.42 -25.70
CA LYS A 338 -4.88 -0.98 -24.59
C LYS A 338 -5.78 -1.43 -23.44
N ILE A 339 -6.77 -0.62 -23.07
CA ILE A 339 -7.76 -0.95 -22.02
C ILE A 339 -8.51 -2.23 -22.38
N LEU A 340 -9.05 -2.32 -23.59
CA LEU A 340 -9.78 -3.49 -24.06
C LEU A 340 -8.90 -4.73 -24.14
N THR A 341 -7.67 -4.59 -24.66
CA THR A 341 -6.70 -5.71 -24.72
C THR A 341 -6.44 -6.26 -23.31
N THR A 342 -6.21 -5.37 -22.32
CA THR A 342 -6.01 -5.77 -20.91
C THR A 342 -7.24 -6.48 -20.36
N LYS A 343 -8.47 -5.98 -20.62
CA LYS A 343 -9.72 -6.63 -20.20
C LYS A 343 -9.87 -8.04 -20.79
N PHE A 344 -9.50 -8.22 -22.07
CA PHE A 344 -9.51 -9.53 -22.70
C PHE A 344 -8.43 -10.48 -22.15
N MET A 345 -7.21 -9.97 -21.90
CA MET A 345 -6.13 -10.76 -21.27
C MET A 345 -6.51 -11.22 -19.86
N LEU A 346 -7.21 -10.40 -19.10
CA LEU A 346 -7.73 -10.72 -17.78
C LEU A 346 -8.95 -11.67 -17.80
N GLY A 347 -9.47 -12.01 -18.99
CA GLY A 347 -10.66 -12.84 -19.14
C GLY A 347 -11.96 -12.22 -18.60
N LEU A 348 -12.04 -10.88 -18.50
CA LEU A 348 -13.19 -10.20 -17.89
C LEU A 348 -14.47 -10.33 -18.73
N PHE A 349 -14.37 -10.55 -20.04
CA PHE A 349 -15.54 -10.80 -20.87
C PHE A 349 -16.14 -12.18 -20.66
N GLU A 350 -15.36 -13.13 -20.14
CA GLU A 350 -15.76 -14.51 -19.82
C GLU A 350 -16.15 -14.63 -18.34
N ASN A 351 -15.39 -14.00 -17.44
CA ASN A 351 -15.60 -14.08 -15.99
C ASN A 351 -15.25 -12.74 -15.30
N PRO A 352 -16.19 -11.76 -15.28
CA PRO A 352 -15.95 -10.44 -14.70
C PRO A 352 -16.23 -10.34 -13.18
N PHE A 353 -16.80 -11.39 -12.58
CA PHE A 353 -17.37 -11.35 -11.24
C PHE A 353 -16.43 -11.95 -10.19
N ALA A 354 -16.63 -11.55 -8.94
CA ALA A 354 -16.09 -12.24 -7.78
C ALA A 354 -16.53 -13.72 -7.75
N ALA A 355 -15.67 -14.57 -7.25
CA ALA A 355 -15.94 -16.00 -7.17
C ALA A 355 -17.12 -16.33 -6.22
N PRO A 356 -17.71 -17.53 -6.31
CA PRO A 356 -18.67 -18.02 -5.31
C PRO A 356 -18.06 -18.03 -3.90
N ASP A 357 -18.88 -17.77 -2.89
CA ASP A 357 -18.44 -17.65 -1.49
C ASP A 357 -17.70 -18.89 -0.97
N GLU A 358 -18.05 -20.09 -1.46
CA GLU A 358 -17.35 -21.33 -1.10
C GLU A 358 -15.89 -21.35 -1.59
N GLU A 359 -15.61 -20.82 -2.77
CA GLU A 359 -14.25 -20.72 -3.32
C GLU A 359 -13.44 -19.67 -2.57
N ILE A 360 -14.06 -18.52 -2.26
CA ILE A 360 -13.46 -17.46 -1.44
C ILE A 360 -13.08 -18.05 -0.08
N ARG A 361 -14.01 -18.73 0.60
CA ARG A 361 -13.76 -19.35 1.90
C ARG A 361 -12.58 -20.30 1.88
N LYS A 362 -12.53 -21.19 0.90
CA LYS A 362 -11.46 -22.17 0.76
C LYS A 362 -10.08 -21.55 0.67
N GLU A 363 -9.96 -20.36 0.06
CA GLU A 363 -8.68 -19.66 -0.06
C GLU A 363 -8.35 -18.79 1.14
N TYR A 364 -9.32 -18.02 1.63
CA TYR A 364 -9.12 -17.10 2.75
C TYR A 364 -8.91 -17.81 4.09
N GLU A 365 -9.51 -18.99 4.28
CA GLU A 365 -9.35 -19.82 5.47
C GLU A 365 -8.29 -20.93 5.29
N ASN A 366 -7.45 -20.83 4.25
CA ASN A 366 -6.42 -21.85 3.98
C ASN A 366 -5.25 -21.72 4.97
N PRO A 367 -4.92 -22.78 5.76
CA PRO A 367 -3.80 -22.73 6.70
C PRO A 367 -2.44 -22.42 6.07
N HIS A 368 -2.27 -22.69 4.76
CA HIS A 368 -1.04 -22.39 4.04
C HIS A 368 -0.72 -20.89 3.99
N SER A 369 -1.74 -20.03 4.03
CA SER A 369 -1.56 -18.58 4.12
C SER A 369 -0.79 -18.19 5.39
N THR A 370 -1.10 -18.83 6.51
CA THR A 370 -0.42 -18.63 7.81
C THR A 370 1.08 -18.98 7.74
N GLU A 371 1.45 -20.06 7.03
CA GLU A 371 2.85 -20.44 6.86
C GLU A 371 3.61 -19.39 6.04
N ILE A 372 3.02 -18.92 4.93
CA ILE A 372 3.66 -17.94 4.05
C ILE A 372 3.86 -16.61 4.79
N THR A 373 2.83 -16.09 5.45
CA THR A 373 2.94 -14.80 6.14
C THR A 373 3.84 -14.88 7.37
N ARG A 374 3.85 -16.02 8.11
CA ARG A 374 4.78 -16.25 9.22
C ARG A 374 6.23 -16.28 8.76
N THR A 375 6.52 -16.95 7.64
CA THR A 375 7.88 -16.99 7.07
C THR A 375 8.32 -15.57 6.69
N SER A 376 7.47 -14.80 5.99
CA SER A 376 7.77 -13.41 5.64
C SER A 376 8.02 -12.54 6.88
N ALA A 377 7.25 -12.71 7.95
CA ALA A 377 7.45 -11.97 9.20
C ALA A 377 8.77 -12.33 9.89
N LEU A 378 9.13 -13.62 9.96
CA LEU A 378 10.40 -14.07 10.55
C LEU A 378 11.60 -13.54 9.77
N GLU A 379 11.58 -13.65 8.44
CA GLU A 379 12.68 -13.22 7.58
C GLU A 379 12.85 -11.69 7.54
N SER A 380 11.80 -10.92 7.85
CA SER A 380 11.84 -9.45 7.89
C SER A 380 12.55 -8.90 9.12
N MET A 381 12.79 -9.69 10.16
CA MET A 381 13.40 -9.24 11.41
C MET A 381 14.88 -8.94 11.26
N VAL A 382 15.31 -7.74 11.67
CA VAL A 382 16.71 -7.31 11.60
C VAL A 382 17.29 -7.08 13.00
N LEU A 383 18.29 -7.87 13.40
CA LEU A 383 18.98 -7.65 14.67
C LEU A 383 20.11 -6.63 14.49
N VAL A 384 19.80 -5.36 14.77
CA VAL A 384 20.71 -4.21 14.56
C VAL A 384 21.86 -4.21 15.58
N LYS A 385 21.56 -4.58 16.84
CA LYS A 385 22.53 -4.59 17.94
C LYS A 385 22.24 -5.75 18.89
N ASN A 386 23.29 -6.43 19.37
CA ASN A 386 23.18 -7.42 20.43
C ASN A 386 24.52 -7.56 21.18
N ASN A 387 24.55 -7.13 22.43
CA ASN A 387 25.71 -7.26 23.32
C ASN A 387 25.76 -8.64 24.02
N GLY A 388 25.01 -9.62 23.51
CA GLY A 388 24.96 -10.99 24.05
C GLY A 388 23.79 -11.23 25.01
N ILE A 389 22.83 -10.27 25.13
CA ILE A 389 21.61 -10.46 25.93
C ILE A 389 20.60 -11.36 25.20
N LEU A 390 20.49 -11.27 23.88
CA LEU A 390 19.63 -12.13 23.08
C LEU A 390 20.38 -13.39 22.60
N PRO A 391 19.72 -14.55 22.58
CA PRO A 391 18.33 -14.78 22.97
C PRO A 391 18.13 -14.76 24.48
N LEU A 392 16.94 -14.30 24.91
CA LEU A 392 16.52 -14.40 26.32
C LEU A 392 16.28 -15.85 26.70
N GLU A 393 16.66 -16.21 27.94
CA GLU A 393 16.43 -17.56 28.44
C GLU A 393 14.97 -17.79 28.82
N ARG A 394 14.42 -18.96 28.46
CA ARG A 394 13.12 -19.43 28.94
C ARG A 394 13.30 -19.99 30.38
N LYS A 395 13.12 -19.11 31.35
CA LYS A 395 13.21 -19.42 32.77
C LYS A 395 12.27 -18.56 33.59
N LYS A 396 12.11 -18.89 34.87
CA LYS A 396 11.42 -18.01 35.80
C LYS A 396 12.21 -16.72 35.97
N GLN A 397 11.67 -15.63 35.44
CA GLN A 397 12.23 -14.27 35.50
C GLN A 397 11.08 -13.26 35.33
N THR A 398 11.30 -12.02 35.72
CA THR A 398 10.36 -10.92 35.51
C THR A 398 10.87 -10.03 34.40
N ILE A 399 10.05 -9.77 33.38
CA ILE A 399 10.35 -8.90 32.24
C ILE A 399 9.39 -7.71 32.29
N ALA A 400 9.94 -6.49 32.39
CA ALA A 400 9.14 -5.28 32.22
C ALA A 400 8.93 -5.04 30.72
N VAL A 401 7.67 -4.99 30.27
CA VAL A 401 7.31 -4.71 28.89
C VAL A 401 6.76 -3.29 28.82
N ILE A 402 7.50 -2.39 28.17
CA ILE A 402 7.24 -0.95 28.19
C ILE A 402 6.96 -0.45 26.77
N GLY A 403 5.94 0.37 26.62
CA GLY A 403 5.68 1.10 25.39
C GLY A 403 4.31 0.80 24.78
N TYR A 404 3.80 1.78 24.02
CA TYR A 404 2.53 1.71 23.31
C TYR A 404 2.41 0.44 22.43
N HIS A 405 3.44 0.18 21.60
CA HIS A 405 3.39 -0.85 20.56
C HIS A 405 3.25 -2.28 21.14
N ALA A 406 3.65 -2.51 22.39
CA ALA A 406 3.53 -3.82 23.01
C ALA A 406 2.07 -4.29 23.18
N ALA A 407 1.15 -3.33 23.40
CA ALA A 407 -0.27 -3.61 23.68
C ALA A 407 -1.19 -3.26 22.48
N ALA A 408 -0.65 -2.74 21.38
CA ALA A 408 -1.39 -2.29 20.22
C ALA A 408 -1.33 -3.32 19.09
N VAL A 409 -2.47 -3.91 18.71
CA VAL A 409 -2.58 -4.80 17.54
C VAL A 409 -2.22 -4.06 16.25
N LEU A 410 -2.63 -2.79 16.12
CA LEU A 410 -2.35 -1.99 14.92
C LEU A 410 -0.85 -1.75 14.70
N ALA A 411 0.00 -1.85 15.73
CA ALA A 411 1.45 -1.75 15.57
C ALA A 411 2.03 -2.84 14.67
N MET A 412 1.35 -3.99 14.55
CA MET A 412 1.76 -5.06 13.64
C MET A 412 1.50 -4.74 12.17
N PHE A 413 0.58 -3.82 11.87
CA PHE A 413 0.12 -3.54 10.51
C PHE A 413 0.68 -2.21 10.00
N GLY A 414 1.15 -2.20 8.76
CA GLY A 414 1.58 -0.99 8.07
C GLY A 414 0.43 -0.25 7.39
N GLY A 415 0.74 0.88 6.78
CA GLY A 415 -0.15 1.55 5.84
C GLY A 415 -0.53 0.64 4.67
N TYR A 416 -1.66 0.91 4.04
CA TYR A 416 -2.20 0.11 2.94
C TYR A 416 -2.51 -1.36 3.29
N THR A 417 -2.78 -1.64 4.55
CA THR A 417 -3.46 -2.87 4.98
C THR A 417 -4.93 -2.60 5.22
N TYR A 418 -5.76 -3.64 5.20
CA TYR A 418 -7.16 -3.50 5.63
C TYR A 418 -7.27 -2.88 7.03
N MET A 419 -6.36 -3.26 7.93
CA MET A 419 -6.32 -2.75 9.31
C MET A 419 -6.01 -1.26 9.40
N SER A 420 -5.28 -0.67 8.45
CA SER A 420 -4.99 0.76 8.44
C SER A 420 -6.23 1.65 8.22
N MET A 421 -7.33 1.06 7.73
CA MET A 421 -8.62 1.75 7.54
C MET A 421 -9.49 1.77 8.78
N THR A 422 -9.13 1.01 9.82
CA THR A 422 -9.90 0.87 11.07
C THR A 422 -10.22 2.22 11.71
N GLU A 423 -9.26 3.14 11.70
CA GLU A 423 -9.40 4.43 12.35
C GLU A 423 -10.30 5.41 11.59
N SER A 424 -10.39 5.28 10.27
CA SER A 424 -11.35 6.06 9.47
C SER A 424 -12.79 5.74 9.85
N ALA A 425 -13.08 4.50 10.25
CA ALA A 425 -14.39 4.11 10.78
C ALA A 425 -14.72 4.79 12.12
N LEU A 426 -13.70 5.22 12.89
CA LEU A 426 -13.82 5.95 14.14
C LEU A 426 -13.67 7.49 13.96
N GLY A 427 -13.70 7.97 12.72
CA GLY A 427 -13.69 9.40 12.40
C GLY A 427 -12.32 10.04 12.21
N ALA A 428 -11.22 9.27 12.21
CA ALA A 428 -9.92 9.79 11.81
C ALA A 428 -9.93 10.20 10.33
N LYS A 429 -9.27 11.32 9.99
CA LYS A 429 -9.13 11.74 8.60
C LYS A 429 -8.11 10.87 7.89
N ASN A 430 -8.48 10.41 6.69
CA ASN A 430 -7.55 9.77 5.79
C ASN A 430 -6.69 10.81 5.07
N THR A 431 -5.40 10.53 4.87
CA THR A 431 -4.45 11.41 4.17
C THR A 431 -4.22 11.01 2.71
N MET A 432 -4.76 9.85 2.28
CA MET A 432 -4.63 9.37 0.91
C MET A 432 -5.42 10.28 -0.06
N ALA A 433 -4.81 10.63 -1.18
CA ALA A 433 -5.46 11.44 -2.21
C ALA A 433 -6.75 10.78 -2.73
N GLY A 434 -7.77 11.59 -3.02
CA GLY A 434 -9.07 11.11 -3.55
C GLY A 434 -9.93 10.32 -2.58
N MET A 435 -9.50 10.19 -1.32
CA MET A 435 -10.29 9.60 -0.25
C MET A 435 -10.95 10.71 0.56
N GLU A 436 -12.12 11.15 0.12
CA GLU A 436 -12.94 12.06 0.91
C GLU A 436 -13.49 11.29 2.12
N THR A 437 -12.86 11.47 3.25
CA THR A 437 -13.52 11.16 4.53
C THR A 437 -14.57 12.24 4.72
N GLY A 438 -15.84 11.87 4.65
CA GLY A 438 -16.92 12.84 4.89
C GLY A 438 -16.64 13.62 6.16
N ASP A 439 -16.94 14.92 6.16
CA ASP A 439 -16.85 15.80 7.33
C ASP A 439 -17.69 15.24 8.49
N LYS A 440 -17.14 14.27 9.19
CA LYS A 440 -17.64 13.92 10.51
C LYS A 440 -17.09 14.98 11.45
N GLU A 441 -17.86 16.06 11.65
CA GLU A 441 -17.55 17.14 12.61
C GLU A 441 -17.34 16.62 14.06
N GLU A 442 -17.68 15.38 14.34
CA GLU A 442 -17.67 14.72 15.65
C GLU A 442 -16.47 13.81 15.92
N GLY A 443 -15.37 13.87 15.14
CA GLY A 443 -14.17 13.07 15.38
C GLY A 443 -13.44 13.50 16.66
N PHE A 444 -12.78 12.55 17.35
CA PHE A 444 -11.81 12.84 18.41
C PHE A 444 -10.61 13.58 17.79
N ARG A 445 -10.33 14.80 18.26
CA ARG A 445 -9.39 15.74 17.62
C ARG A 445 -8.31 16.26 18.57
N GLU A 446 -7.96 15.50 19.59
CA GLU A 446 -6.82 15.84 20.43
C GLU A 446 -5.51 15.43 19.75
N THR A 447 -4.50 16.32 19.78
CA THR A 447 -3.16 15.98 19.30
C THR A 447 -2.24 15.55 20.45
N TYR A 448 -1.20 14.79 20.11
CA TYR A 448 -0.11 14.54 21.04
C TYR A 448 0.68 15.82 21.30
N CYS A 449 1.14 16.01 22.54
CA CYS A 449 1.88 17.20 22.95
C CYS A 449 3.11 17.43 22.07
N GLY A 450 3.21 18.64 21.51
CA GLY A 450 4.33 19.04 20.65
C GLY A 450 4.28 18.52 19.20
N THR A 451 3.13 17.99 18.74
CA THR A 451 2.97 17.46 17.38
C THR A 451 1.66 17.89 16.73
N VAL A 452 1.52 17.57 15.44
CA VAL A 452 0.24 17.66 14.70
C VAL A 452 -0.47 16.31 14.63
N VAL A 453 0.12 15.24 15.20
CA VAL A 453 -0.43 13.88 15.17
C VAL A 453 -1.62 13.81 16.10
N GLU A 454 -2.77 13.44 15.56
CA GLU A 454 -3.99 13.23 16.36
C GLU A 454 -3.86 11.98 17.24
N LYS A 455 -4.44 12.01 18.42
CA LYS A 455 -4.53 10.84 19.29
C LYS A 455 -5.54 9.84 18.70
N GLU A 456 -5.27 8.58 18.90
CA GLU A 456 -6.22 7.51 18.56
C GLU A 456 -7.51 7.63 19.36
N HIS A 457 -8.62 7.25 18.74
CA HIS A 457 -9.88 7.10 19.46
C HIS A 457 -9.75 6.00 20.53
N PRO A 458 -10.32 6.17 21.73
CA PRO A 458 -10.23 5.16 22.81
C PRO A 458 -10.69 3.74 22.43
N ASP A 459 -11.58 3.63 21.46
CA ASP A 459 -12.09 2.34 20.97
C ASP A 459 -11.24 1.70 19.87
N THR A 460 -10.12 2.32 19.45
CA THR A 460 -9.29 1.85 18.33
C THR A 460 -8.80 0.42 18.54
N GLU A 461 -8.20 0.11 19.69
CA GLU A 461 -7.71 -1.25 19.98
C GLU A 461 -8.84 -2.29 20.05
N LYS A 462 -10.00 -1.90 20.62
CA LYS A 462 -11.18 -2.76 20.66
C LYS A 462 -11.65 -3.11 19.24
N LEU A 463 -11.77 -2.10 18.38
CA LEU A 463 -12.19 -2.32 16.99
C LEU A 463 -11.15 -3.15 16.21
N ALA A 464 -9.85 -2.88 16.41
CA ALA A 464 -8.78 -3.68 15.80
C ALA A 464 -8.88 -5.16 16.18
N LYS A 465 -9.16 -5.47 17.45
CA LYS A 465 -9.38 -6.85 17.93
C LYS A 465 -10.64 -7.48 17.37
N GLU A 466 -11.71 -6.72 17.17
CA GLU A 466 -12.94 -7.21 16.55
C GLU A 466 -12.71 -7.59 15.07
N LEU A 467 -11.88 -6.81 14.35
CA LEU A 467 -11.55 -7.04 12.93
C LEU A 467 -10.49 -8.13 12.72
N ALA A 468 -9.56 -8.29 13.67
CA ALA A 468 -8.49 -9.28 13.61
C ALA A 468 -8.41 -10.11 14.92
N PRO A 469 -9.46 -10.90 15.26
CA PRO A 469 -9.55 -11.58 16.57
C PRO A 469 -8.46 -12.64 16.79
N SER A 470 -7.85 -13.15 15.72
CA SER A 470 -6.77 -14.15 15.78
C SER A 470 -5.37 -13.55 15.85
N VAL A 471 -5.24 -12.23 15.80
CA VAL A 471 -3.94 -11.54 15.85
C VAL A 471 -3.66 -11.09 17.27
N ASN A 472 -2.59 -11.60 17.87
CA ASN A 472 -2.09 -11.15 19.15
C ASN A 472 -1.26 -9.87 19.01
N ASN A 473 -1.35 -8.96 19.99
CA ASN A 473 -0.31 -7.96 20.20
C ASN A 473 0.91 -8.63 20.87
N LEU A 474 2.03 -7.91 20.96
CA LEU A 474 3.27 -8.50 21.49
C LEU A 474 3.13 -8.97 22.95
N LEU A 475 2.41 -8.23 23.79
CA LEU A 475 2.23 -8.59 25.20
C LEU A 475 1.40 -9.87 25.38
N GLU A 476 0.36 -10.05 24.56
CA GLU A 476 -0.46 -11.26 24.54
C GLU A 476 0.36 -12.46 24.09
N GLU A 477 1.11 -12.31 23.01
CA GLU A 477 1.97 -13.37 22.46
C GLU A 477 3.08 -13.79 23.45
N LEU A 478 3.73 -12.82 24.13
CA LEU A 478 4.71 -13.10 25.18
C LEU A 478 4.09 -13.95 26.31
N LYS A 479 2.92 -13.56 26.81
CA LYS A 479 2.23 -14.29 27.90
C LYS A 479 1.80 -15.70 27.49
N GLU A 480 1.37 -15.87 26.25
CA GLU A 480 0.95 -17.16 25.73
C GLU A 480 2.12 -18.11 25.52
N ARG A 481 3.21 -17.61 24.90
CA ARG A 481 4.32 -18.46 24.47
C ARG A 481 5.43 -18.64 25.50
N VAL A 482 5.50 -17.77 26.52
CA VAL A 482 6.56 -17.81 27.55
C VAL A 482 5.93 -17.80 28.94
N PRO A 483 5.10 -18.81 29.28
CA PRO A 483 4.34 -18.85 30.54
C PRO A 483 5.24 -19.01 31.78
N GLU A 484 6.51 -19.35 31.62
CA GLU A 484 7.49 -19.44 32.71
C GLU A 484 7.99 -18.09 33.23
N ALA A 485 7.82 -16.99 32.43
CA ALA A 485 8.20 -15.64 32.82
C ALA A 485 7.00 -14.82 33.32
N ASP A 486 7.24 -13.90 34.23
CA ASP A 486 6.26 -12.91 34.67
C ASP A 486 6.44 -11.60 33.86
N PHE A 487 5.37 -11.05 33.31
CA PHE A 487 5.40 -9.82 32.51
C PHE A 487 4.72 -8.67 33.22
N LEU A 488 5.47 -7.58 33.46
CA LEU A 488 4.99 -6.33 34.03
C LEU A 488 4.86 -5.30 32.90
N TYR A 489 3.62 -4.99 32.53
CA TYR A 489 3.36 -3.99 31.48
C TYR A 489 3.21 -2.59 32.04
N ALA A 490 3.82 -1.59 31.37
CA ALA A 490 3.53 -0.19 31.55
C ALA A 490 3.52 0.55 30.21
N TYR A 491 2.60 1.50 30.04
CA TYR A 491 2.47 2.28 28.81
C TYR A 491 3.73 3.09 28.51
N GLY A 492 4.27 3.77 29.50
CA GLY A 492 5.54 4.51 29.45
C GLY A 492 5.49 5.81 28.64
N TYR A 493 5.07 5.73 27.39
CA TYR A 493 5.06 6.88 26.46
C TYR A 493 4.12 6.66 25.25
N PRO A 494 3.66 7.73 24.60
CA PRO A 494 2.98 7.68 23.31
C PRO A 494 3.97 7.40 22.16
N TYR A 495 3.43 7.00 20.99
CA TYR A 495 4.24 6.83 19.76
C TYR A 495 4.57 8.16 19.05
N ALA A 496 4.16 9.30 19.58
CA ALA A 496 4.46 10.63 19.05
C ALA A 496 4.51 11.66 20.18
N GLY A 497 5.34 12.68 20.03
CA GLY A 497 5.37 13.84 20.90
C GLY A 497 6.33 13.75 22.08
N THR A 498 6.05 14.56 23.11
CA THR A 498 6.97 14.84 24.22
C THR A 498 6.41 14.52 25.60
N ASP A 499 5.29 13.81 25.68
CA ASP A 499 4.64 13.52 26.96
C ASP A 499 5.38 12.44 27.75
N CYS A 500 5.98 12.84 28.85
CA CYS A 500 6.73 11.98 29.78
C CYS A 500 5.93 11.62 31.06
N SER A 501 4.64 11.90 31.13
CA SER A 501 3.81 11.75 32.33
C SER A 501 3.74 10.31 32.85
N ALA A 502 3.87 9.30 31.94
CA ALA A 502 3.85 7.87 32.30
C ALA A 502 5.23 7.27 32.62
N HIS A 503 6.34 8.03 32.57
CA HIS A 503 7.69 7.51 32.84
C HIS A 503 7.85 6.92 34.24
N GLU A 504 7.25 7.54 35.27
CA GLU A 504 7.39 7.03 36.64
C GLU A 504 6.78 5.62 36.84
N GLU A 505 5.66 5.34 36.18
CA GLU A 505 5.04 4.02 36.21
C GLU A 505 5.92 2.98 35.50
N ALA A 506 6.47 3.34 34.35
CA ALA A 506 7.40 2.49 33.59
C ALA A 506 8.68 2.19 34.39
N LEU A 507 9.25 3.20 35.06
CA LEU A 507 10.43 3.01 35.91
C LEU A 507 10.14 2.06 37.08
N ARG A 508 8.99 2.21 37.76
CA ARG A 508 8.58 1.30 38.83
C ARG A 508 8.42 -0.16 38.35
N ALA A 509 7.91 -0.37 37.16
CA ALA A 509 7.82 -1.71 36.57
C ALA A 509 9.24 -2.27 36.28
N ALA A 510 10.10 -1.46 35.70
CA ALA A 510 11.49 -1.84 35.38
C ALA A 510 12.35 -2.13 36.64
N GLU A 511 12.18 -1.40 37.73
CA GLU A 511 12.87 -1.65 39.00
C GLU A 511 12.63 -3.06 39.55
N GLN A 512 11.41 -3.59 39.32
CA GLN A 512 10.98 -4.92 39.77
C GLN A 512 11.38 -6.04 38.79
N ALA A 513 11.91 -5.71 37.62
CA ALA A 513 12.20 -6.66 36.56
C ALA A 513 13.68 -7.09 36.54
N ASP A 514 13.94 -8.24 35.94
CA ASP A 514 15.28 -8.72 35.63
C ASP A 514 15.79 -8.18 34.28
N VAL A 515 14.86 -7.96 33.33
CA VAL A 515 15.10 -7.43 31.98
C VAL A 515 14.04 -6.41 31.64
N VAL A 516 14.44 -5.35 30.94
CA VAL A 516 13.53 -4.34 30.39
C VAL A 516 13.40 -4.55 28.88
N LEU A 517 12.19 -4.85 28.41
CA LEU A 517 11.83 -4.93 26.99
C LEU A 517 11.01 -3.69 26.66
N MET A 518 11.56 -2.79 25.84
CA MET A 518 10.86 -1.59 25.40
C MET A 518 10.46 -1.70 23.93
N THR A 519 9.22 -1.37 23.62
CA THR A 519 8.75 -1.24 22.23
C THR A 519 8.76 0.22 21.83
N VAL A 520 9.57 0.60 20.88
CA VAL A 520 9.80 2.00 20.46
C VAL A 520 9.39 2.21 19.00
N GLY A 521 9.31 3.46 18.58
CA GLY A 521 9.01 3.81 17.19
C GLY A 521 7.83 4.75 17.03
N GLY A 522 7.32 4.81 15.81
CA GLY A 522 6.17 5.61 15.44
C GLY A 522 4.96 4.75 15.05
N LYS A 523 3.98 5.39 14.44
CA LYS A 523 2.84 4.72 13.84
C LYS A 523 2.84 4.98 12.33
N TYR A 524 2.97 3.92 11.55
CA TYR A 524 2.89 3.96 10.10
C TYR A 524 1.44 3.71 9.66
N GLY A 525 0.84 4.68 8.96
CA GLY A 525 -0.57 4.60 8.58
C GLY A 525 -0.96 5.56 7.46
N THR A 526 -2.26 5.67 7.23
CA THR A 526 -2.87 6.46 6.14
C THR A 526 -3.82 7.55 6.66
N GLY A 527 -3.64 8.00 7.89
CA GLY A 527 -4.53 8.99 8.52
C GLY A 527 -3.81 9.94 9.46
N THR A 528 -4.52 10.97 9.92
CA THR A 528 -4.01 12.02 10.81
C THR A 528 -3.51 11.52 12.17
N THR A 529 -3.84 10.29 12.54
CA THR A 529 -3.32 9.60 13.73
C THR A 529 -1.96 8.94 13.51
N ALA A 530 -1.47 8.86 12.27
CA ALA A 530 -0.15 8.32 11.97
C ALA A 530 0.96 9.36 12.17
N SER A 531 2.16 8.92 12.52
CA SER A 531 3.36 9.75 12.62
C SER A 531 4.25 9.67 11.38
N MET A 532 3.92 8.78 10.45
CA MET A 532 4.52 8.60 9.12
C MET A 532 3.55 7.88 8.18
N GLY A 533 3.63 8.16 6.90
CA GLY A 533 2.75 7.60 5.88
C GLY A 533 2.55 8.54 4.71
N GLU A 534 1.56 8.27 3.86
CA GLU A 534 1.26 9.15 2.74
C GLU A 534 0.82 10.54 3.20
N GLY A 535 1.49 11.60 2.70
CA GLY A 535 1.24 12.98 3.11
C GLY A 535 1.69 13.31 4.54
N ILE A 536 2.44 12.41 5.20
CA ILE A 536 2.91 12.57 6.58
C ILE A 536 4.43 12.42 6.60
N ASP A 537 5.11 13.47 6.17
CA ASP A 537 6.57 13.54 6.11
C ASP A 537 7.16 14.04 7.42
N GLY A 538 8.42 13.70 7.70
CA GLY A 538 9.12 14.09 8.91
C GLY A 538 10.17 15.16 8.66
N THR A 539 10.27 16.15 9.57
CA THR A 539 11.44 17.04 9.66
C THR A 539 12.52 16.49 10.57
N ASP A 540 12.12 15.59 11.49
CA ASP A 540 12.98 14.83 12.40
C ASP A 540 12.67 13.34 12.23
N ILE A 541 13.71 12.52 12.08
CA ILE A 541 13.61 11.06 11.89
C ILE A 541 13.93 10.28 13.15
N ASN A 542 14.35 10.96 14.22
CA ASN A 542 14.67 10.33 15.50
C ASN A 542 13.40 9.80 16.19
N LEU A 543 13.61 8.92 17.18
CA LEU A 543 12.52 8.53 18.07
C LEU A 543 11.92 9.76 18.77
N PRO A 544 10.63 9.76 19.11
CA PRO A 544 10.01 10.82 19.91
C PRO A 544 10.79 11.10 21.19
N LEU A 545 10.90 12.38 21.58
CA LEU A 545 11.69 12.80 22.73
C LEU A 545 11.32 12.03 24.02
N CYS A 546 10.05 11.73 24.24
CA CYS A 546 9.58 10.95 25.38
C CYS A 546 10.17 9.52 25.40
N GLN A 547 10.42 8.92 24.23
CA GLN A 547 11.04 7.61 24.11
C GLN A 547 12.55 7.69 24.36
N GLU A 548 13.24 8.66 23.74
CA GLU A 548 14.67 8.92 23.95
C GLU A 548 14.99 9.12 25.44
N GLU A 549 14.23 9.98 26.13
CA GLU A 549 14.43 10.22 27.56
C GLU A 549 14.18 8.99 28.44
N LEU A 550 13.16 8.17 28.10
CA LEU A 550 12.90 6.99 28.93
C LEU A 550 13.96 5.90 28.72
N ILE A 551 14.50 5.73 27.52
CA ILE A 551 15.62 4.80 27.25
C ILE A 551 16.82 5.17 28.15
N GLN A 552 17.18 6.45 28.23
CA GLN A 552 18.28 6.92 29.12
C GLN A 552 17.98 6.64 30.60
N LYS A 553 16.74 6.90 31.05
CA LYS A 553 16.34 6.64 32.44
C LYS A 553 16.38 5.14 32.78
N MET A 554 15.95 4.27 31.86
CA MET A 554 16.00 2.81 32.04
C MET A 554 17.42 2.28 32.16
N ALA A 555 18.36 2.79 31.35
CA ALA A 555 19.76 2.45 31.45
C ALA A 555 20.35 2.78 32.84
N GLY A 556 19.89 3.86 33.48
CA GLY A 556 20.29 4.26 34.82
C GLY A 556 19.91 3.27 35.93
N LEU A 557 18.98 2.32 35.67
CA LEU A 557 18.61 1.26 36.63
C LEU A 557 19.60 0.10 36.68
N GLY A 558 20.59 0.03 35.75
CA GLY A 558 21.55 -1.05 35.66
C GLY A 558 20.96 -2.41 35.30
N LYS A 559 19.78 -2.41 34.64
CA LYS A 559 19.12 -3.59 34.10
C LYS A 559 19.42 -3.71 32.62
N PRO A 560 19.48 -4.92 32.03
CA PRO A 560 19.56 -5.07 30.58
C PRO A 560 18.36 -4.46 29.90
N VAL A 561 18.61 -3.70 28.82
CA VAL A 561 17.57 -3.03 28.01
C VAL A 561 17.56 -3.59 26.59
N VAL A 562 16.45 -4.21 26.23
CA VAL A 562 16.19 -4.74 24.88
C VAL A 562 15.13 -3.85 24.23
N LEU A 563 15.43 -3.33 23.04
CA LEU A 563 14.49 -2.52 22.26
C LEU A 563 13.93 -3.33 21.09
N VAL A 564 12.63 -3.20 20.84
CA VAL A 564 11.95 -3.66 19.61
C VAL A 564 11.35 -2.44 18.94
N HIS A 565 11.86 -2.12 17.77
CA HIS A 565 11.40 -0.96 17.00
C HIS A 565 10.27 -1.35 16.02
N PHE A 566 9.20 -0.54 16.04
CA PHE A 566 8.07 -0.65 15.11
C PHE A 566 7.89 0.65 14.31
N GLY A 567 7.75 0.53 13.00
CA GLY A 567 7.51 1.68 12.12
C GLY A 567 7.87 1.44 10.66
N GLY A 568 7.56 2.41 9.83
CA GLY A 568 7.88 2.39 8.38
C GLY A 568 9.22 3.05 8.04
N ARG A 569 10.00 3.51 9.02
CA ARG A 569 11.35 4.07 8.86
C ARG A 569 12.34 3.23 9.64
N PRO A 570 13.61 3.16 9.22
CA PRO A 570 14.66 2.57 10.06
C PRO A 570 14.79 3.32 11.39
N ILE A 571 15.14 2.61 12.45
CA ILE A 571 15.40 3.25 13.76
C ILE A 571 16.51 4.31 13.64
N SER A 572 16.24 5.49 14.19
CA SER A 572 17.22 6.56 14.40
C SER A 572 17.12 7.03 15.85
N SER A 573 18.16 6.79 16.66
CA SER A 573 18.14 7.11 18.10
C SER A 573 19.54 7.03 18.70
N ASP A 574 20.03 8.16 19.19
CA ASP A 574 21.30 8.20 19.94
C ASP A 574 21.19 7.47 21.27
N ALA A 575 20.04 7.56 21.96
CA ALA A 575 19.83 6.85 23.22
C ALA A 575 19.79 5.33 23.02
N ALA A 576 19.14 4.85 21.95
CA ALA A 576 19.11 3.42 21.62
C ALA A 576 20.53 2.89 21.32
N ASP A 577 21.30 3.62 20.50
CA ASP A 577 22.67 3.22 20.17
C ASP A 577 23.56 3.19 21.41
N GLN A 578 23.47 4.19 22.27
CA GLN A 578 24.33 4.32 23.44
C GLN A 578 23.95 3.35 24.57
N TYR A 579 22.66 3.13 24.83
CA TYR A 579 22.19 2.54 26.08
C TYR A 579 21.51 1.18 25.94
N ALA A 580 21.00 0.79 24.75
CA ALA A 580 20.39 -0.51 24.60
C ALA A 580 21.44 -1.65 24.53
N ASP A 581 21.14 -2.78 25.16
CA ASP A 581 21.94 -4.00 25.04
C ASP A 581 21.62 -4.79 23.77
N ALA A 582 20.37 -4.70 23.30
CA ALA A 582 19.97 -5.23 22.01
C ALA A 582 18.91 -4.34 21.34
N ILE A 583 18.94 -4.29 20.02
CA ILE A 583 17.97 -3.57 19.18
C ILE A 583 17.50 -4.51 18.07
N LEU A 584 16.22 -4.84 18.08
CA LEU A 584 15.52 -5.59 17.05
C LEU A 584 14.64 -4.64 16.24
N GLU A 585 14.90 -4.51 14.94
CA GLU A 585 14.05 -3.81 13.99
C GLU A 585 12.97 -4.78 13.51
N ALA A 586 11.72 -4.51 13.84
CA ALA A 586 10.59 -5.36 13.51
C ALA A 586 9.73 -4.77 12.36
N TRP A 587 9.94 -3.51 11.99
CA TRP A 587 9.12 -2.79 11.01
C TRP A 587 7.63 -2.78 11.39
N ASN A 588 6.73 -3.01 10.43
CA ASN A 588 5.35 -3.42 10.66
C ASN A 588 5.21 -4.85 10.10
N PRO A 589 5.31 -5.88 10.94
CA PRO A 589 5.62 -7.24 10.50
C PRO A 589 4.42 -8.07 10.05
N GLY A 590 3.22 -7.48 9.96
CA GLY A 590 2.00 -8.16 9.52
C GLY A 590 1.34 -9.01 10.61
N GLU A 591 0.35 -9.80 10.21
CA GLU A 591 -0.51 -10.55 11.16
C GLU A 591 0.21 -11.60 12.01
N LYS A 592 1.42 -12.03 11.61
CA LYS A 592 2.28 -12.97 12.36
C LYS A 592 3.48 -12.28 13.01
N GLY A 593 3.42 -10.96 13.11
CA GLY A 593 4.52 -10.16 13.62
C GLY A 593 4.86 -10.41 15.09
N ALA A 594 3.87 -10.50 15.96
CA ALA A 594 4.09 -10.77 17.37
C ALA A 594 4.77 -12.16 17.58
N ASP A 595 4.32 -13.20 16.86
CA ASP A 595 4.96 -14.52 16.85
C ASP A 595 6.41 -14.46 16.38
N ALA A 596 6.70 -13.70 15.32
CA ALA A 596 8.05 -13.56 14.80
C ALA A 596 8.97 -12.83 15.79
N VAL A 597 8.52 -11.73 16.40
CA VAL A 597 9.28 -11.02 17.43
C VAL A 597 9.62 -11.93 18.62
N VAL A 598 8.62 -12.65 19.16
CA VAL A 598 8.84 -13.58 20.27
C VAL A 598 9.81 -14.71 19.88
N SER A 599 9.69 -15.24 18.65
CA SER A 599 10.60 -16.28 18.15
C SER A 599 12.06 -15.81 18.10
N VAL A 600 12.32 -14.56 17.72
CA VAL A 600 13.65 -13.98 17.72
C VAL A 600 14.15 -13.71 19.15
N LEU A 601 13.31 -13.07 19.98
CA LEU A 601 13.69 -12.73 21.35
C LEU A 601 14.12 -13.95 22.18
N PHE A 602 13.50 -15.11 21.95
CA PHE A 602 13.77 -16.34 22.71
C PHE A 602 14.55 -17.40 21.89
N GLY A 603 15.15 -17.05 20.76
CA GLY A 603 16.09 -17.87 20.02
C GLY A 603 15.48 -19.05 19.24
N GLU A 604 14.20 -19.03 18.97
CA GLU A 604 13.55 -20.01 18.08
C GLU A 604 13.86 -19.74 16.61
N TYR A 605 14.15 -18.49 16.28
CA TYR A 605 14.57 -18.04 14.97
C TYR A 605 15.78 -17.11 15.08
N ASN A 606 16.77 -17.31 14.21
CA ASN A 606 17.93 -16.42 14.12
C ASN A 606 17.65 -15.38 13.03
N PRO A 607 17.49 -14.09 13.37
CA PRO A 607 17.14 -13.06 12.40
C PRO A 607 18.23 -12.93 11.34
N ALA A 608 17.82 -12.81 10.10
CA ALA A 608 18.67 -12.75 8.92
C ALA A 608 18.31 -11.62 7.95
N GLY A 609 17.33 -10.81 8.32
CA GLY A 609 16.91 -9.66 7.56
C GLY A 609 17.92 -8.51 7.54
#